data_8f97c3a1f286290518431db9e2465f61
#
_entry.id   8f97c3a1f286290518431db9e2465f61
#
_cell.length_a   1.000
_cell.length_b   1.000
_cell.length_c   1.000
_cell.angle_alpha   90.00
_cell.angle_beta   90.00
_cell.angle_gamma   90.00
#
_symmetry.space_group_name_H-M   'P 1'
#
loop_
_entity.id
_entity.type
_entity.pdbx_description
1 polymer ?
#
loop_
_entity_poly.entity_id
_entity_poly.type
_entity_poly.pdbx_seq_one_letter_code
_entity_poly.pdbx_strand_id
1 'polypeptide(L)'
;MIQEYKEVFKNLNDQKSFIEKVILEEEKSFLNTLEKGLLRINEIKNKFKSSSMVLDGKTVFELYDTYGFPFDLTALIANENNFKIDKKAFEVELNKQKDRSRNVSKTYMDDWISIKEIKKSSFIGYDKLNSESFISKYRKFKKDNKFYYQIVFDKTPFYGESGGQVGDTGLIKSANTTISIVDTIKENDLIIHITKKIPENLKEKFSISVDSEKRFLISNNHTATHLLHSALRQILGEHVVQKGSLVNEKYLRFDFSHFSKIELKSLNEIQFLVNKKIRENMDLESIEDISLSKAKKMGAMSLFGEKYGEKVRVVIFDKKYSIELCGGTHANSTGRLGMFKIISESSVSSGIRRIEAITSFELEKKLNLNYNELNDIKKLLKTENLFDTISSLLLENKKLSKVQSKFLDNENKILKNSLLKKLKQKGKFNLIISQCKIDSMDSLKKISYEIKNHINNLILVLAADISNRPFIIVMIDDEVNKLIKIDAREIILKLAKHINGSGGGQSFFATAGGKNLSGLKNVTKDANIIFDKIIG
;
A
#
# COMPACT_ATOMS: atom_id res chain seq x y z
N MET A 1 -34.36 -20.47 -13.32
CA MET A 1 -34.32 -18.99 -13.16
C MET A 1 -34.39 -18.26 -14.52
N ILE A 2 -33.37 -18.31 -15.42
CA ILE A 2 -33.44 -17.56 -16.71
C ILE A 2 -34.65 -17.99 -17.54
N GLN A 3 -34.94 -19.29 -17.65
CA GLN A 3 -36.12 -19.78 -18.38
C GLN A 3 -37.44 -19.33 -17.79
N GLU A 4 -37.53 -19.17 -16.46
CA GLU A 4 -38.75 -18.76 -15.76
C GLU A 4 -39.01 -17.26 -15.87
N TYR A 5 -37.95 -16.45 -15.89
CA TYR A 5 -38.05 -14.99 -15.87
C TYR A 5 -37.79 -14.29 -17.21
N LYS A 6 -37.45 -15.04 -18.29
CA LYS A 6 -37.11 -14.47 -19.61
C LYS A 6 -38.21 -13.59 -20.22
N GLU A 7 -39.47 -13.84 -19.90
CA GLU A 7 -40.59 -13.06 -20.42
C GLU A 7 -40.75 -11.72 -19.70
N VAL A 8 -40.40 -11.69 -18.41
CA VAL A 8 -40.42 -10.48 -17.60
C VAL A 8 -39.17 -9.63 -17.83
N PHE A 9 -38.00 -10.27 -17.90
CA PHE A 9 -36.70 -9.64 -18.11
C PHE A 9 -36.07 -10.12 -19.41
N LYS A 10 -36.46 -9.51 -20.52
CA LYS A 10 -36.08 -9.92 -21.89
C LYS A 10 -34.56 -10.04 -22.13
N ASN A 11 -33.75 -9.23 -21.43
CA ASN A 11 -32.28 -9.20 -21.56
C ASN A 11 -31.56 -10.31 -20.75
N LEU A 12 -32.25 -11.11 -19.94
CA LEU A 12 -31.62 -12.17 -19.18
C LEU A 12 -31.00 -13.26 -20.08
N ASN A 13 -31.67 -13.57 -21.18
CA ASN A 13 -31.19 -14.61 -22.11
C ASN A 13 -29.95 -14.12 -22.87
N ASP A 14 -29.93 -12.87 -23.29
CA ASP A 14 -28.80 -12.27 -24.02
C ASP A 14 -27.56 -12.11 -23.13
N GLN A 15 -27.78 -11.94 -21.83
CA GLN A 15 -26.70 -11.77 -20.84
C GLN A 15 -26.34 -13.07 -20.10
N LYS A 16 -26.89 -14.22 -20.49
CA LYS A 16 -26.71 -15.50 -19.78
C LYS A 16 -25.23 -15.83 -19.51
N SER A 17 -24.40 -15.80 -20.52
CA SER A 17 -22.96 -16.12 -20.40
C SER A 17 -22.20 -15.13 -19.51
N PHE A 18 -22.64 -13.87 -19.50
CA PHE A 18 -22.09 -12.84 -18.62
C PHE A 18 -22.50 -13.11 -17.17
N ILE A 19 -23.79 -13.39 -16.90
CA ILE A 19 -24.30 -13.69 -15.56
C ILE A 19 -23.60 -14.92 -14.97
N GLU A 20 -23.43 -15.98 -15.78
CA GLU A 20 -22.72 -17.21 -15.37
C GLU A 20 -21.25 -16.91 -14.97
N LYS A 21 -20.56 -16.07 -15.74
CA LYS A 21 -19.18 -15.64 -15.41
C LYS A 21 -19.12 -14.83 -14.12
N VAL A 22 -20.03 -13.89 -13.93
CA VAL A 22 -20.09 -13.07 -12.71
C VAL A 22 -20.32 -13.96 -11.49
N ILE A 23 -21.30 -14.86 -11.54
CA ILE A 23 -21.59 -15.80 -10.43
C ILE A 23 -20.36 -16.66 -10.14
N LEU A 24 -19.71 -17.22 -11.15
CA LEU A 24 -18.52 -18.06 -10.99
C LEU A 24 -17.36 -17.30 -10.32
N GLU A 25 -17.11 -16.05 -10.73
CA GLU A 25 -16.02 -15.26 -10.14
C GLU A 25 -16.35 -14.81 -8.71
N GLU A 26 -17.61 -14.48 -8.41
CA GLU A 26 -18.05 -14.20 -7.04
C GLU A 26 -17.93 -15.44 -6.13
N GLU A 27 -18.30 -16.61 -6.63
CA GLU A 27 -18.15 -17.88 -5.92
C GLU A 27 -16.66 -18.18 -5.63
N LYS A 28 -15.77 -18.05 -6.61
CA LYS A 28 -14.32 -18.20 -6.41
C LYS A 28 -13.77 -17.20 -5.40
N SER A 29 -14.19 -15.94 -5.49
CA SER A 29 -13.76 -14.88 -4.57
C SER A 29 -14.21 -15.18 -3.15
N PHE A 30 -15.45 -15.63 -2.99
CA PHE A 30 -16.01 -16.04 -1.70
C PHE A 30 -15.27 -17.25 -1.11
N LEU A 31 -15.02 -18.30 -1.92
CA LEU A 31 -14.27 -19.49 -1.49
C LEU A 31 -12.85 -19.14 -1.04
N ASN A 32 -12.15 -18.26 -1.75
CA ASN A 32 -10.82 -17.80 -1.36
C ASN A 32 -10.85 -16.99 -0.04
N THR A 33 -11.87 -16.17 0.15
CA THR A 33 -12.11 -15.43 1.41
C THR A 33 -12.39 -16.39 2.55
N LEU A 34 -13.22 -17.41 2.31
CA LEU A 34 -13.55 -18.45 3.26
C LEU A 34 -12.31 -19.23 3.70
N GLU A 35 -11.48 -19.67 2.75
CA GLU A 35 -10.23 -20.38 3.01
C GLU A 35 -9.28 -19.57 3.90
N LYS A 36 -9.04 -18.30 3.56
CA LYS A 36 -8.19 -17.39 4.35
C LYS A 36 -8.74 -17.17 5.76
N GLY A 37 -10.04 -16.95 5.88
CA GLY A 37 -10.70 -16.77 7.18
C GLY A 37 -10.59 -18.02 8.05
N LEU A 38 -10.78 -19.21 7.48
CA LEU A 38 -10.63 -20.49 8.17
C LEU A 38 -9.19 -20.73 8.61
N LEU A 39 -8.19 -20.45 7.77
CA LEU A 39 -6.78 -20.54 8.14
C LEU A 39 -6.47 -19.62 9.32
N ARG A 40 -6.97 -18.40 9.30
CA ARG A 40 -6.77 -17.44 10.40
C ARG A 40 -7.41 -17.89 11.70
N ILE A 41 -8.63 -18.43 11.65
CA ILE A 41 -9.33 -19.00 12.82
C ILE A 41 -8.54 -20.19 13.38
N ASN A 42 -8.01 -21.07 12.53
CA ASN A 42 -7.18 -22.20 12.94
C ASN A 42 -5.85 -21.77 13.59
N GLU A 43 -5.20 -20.72 13.08
CA GLU A 43 -4.01 -20.13 13.72
C GLU A 43 -4.34 -19.62 15.14
N ILE A 44 -5.48 -18.97 15.31
CA ILE A 44 -5.95 -18.47 16.60
C ILE A 44 -6.22 -19.66 17.53
N LYS A 45 -6.91 -20.68 17.07
CA LYS A 45 -7.18 -21.91 17.82
C LYS A 45 -5.91 -22.58 18.33
N ASN A 46 -4.88 -22.68 17.49
CA ASN A 46 -3.61 -23.33 17.84
C ASN A 46 -2.78 -22.54 18.86
N LYS A 47 -2.97 -21.24 18.98
CA LYS A 47 -2.29 -20.39 19.98
C LYS A 47 -2.86 -20.49 21.38
N PHE A 48 -4.10 -20.94 21.52
CA PHE A 48 -4.80 -21.03 22.80
C PHE A 48 -5.05 -22.47 23.23
N LYS A 49 -4.53 -22.83 24.40
CA LYS A 49 -4.59 -24.21 24.97
C LYS A 49 -5.77 -24.45 25.92
N SER A 50 -6.73 -23.50 26.09
CA SER A 50 -7.85 -23.65 27.04
C SER A 50 -9.20 -23.83 26.33
N SER A 51 -10.07 -24.62 26.96
CA SER A 51 -11.34 -25.12 26.42
C SER A 51 -12.54 -24.14 26.46
N SER A 52 -12.37 -22.91 26.96
CA SER A 52 -13.40 -21.86 26.86
C SER A 52 -12.78 -20.55 26.46
N MET A 53 -12.87 -20.23 25.19
CA MET A 53 -12.25 -19.02 24.63
C MET A 53 -13.32 -18.03 24.18
N VAL A 54 -13.04 -16.75 24.45
CA VAL A 54 -13.77 -15.62 23.88
C VAL A 54 -12.91 -14.99 22.80
N LEU A 55 -13.38 -14.97 21.57
CA LEU A 55 -12.78 -14.17 20.49
C LEU A 55 -13.05 -12.70 20.78
N ASP A 56 -11.96 -11.93 20.94
CA ASP A 56 -12.06 -10.51 21.20
C ASP A 56 -12.62 -9.74 19.99
N GLY A 57 -13.23 -8.59 20.24
CA GLY A 57 -13.85 -7.79 19.19
C GLY A 57 -12.89 -7.30 18.13
N LYS A 58 -11.60 -7.13 18.44
CA LYS A 58 -10.57 -6.73 17.47
C LYS A 58 -10.28 -7.86 16.48
N THR A 59 -10.15 -9.07 16.96
CA THR A 59 -9.92 -10.26 16.12
C THR A 59 -11.11 -10.53 15.21
N VAL A 60 -12.34 -10.40 15.71
CA VAL A 60 -13.56 -10.53 14.90
C VAL A 60 -13.65 -9.41 13.88
N PHE A 61 -13.27 -8.20 14.26
CA PHE A 61 -13.22 -7.04 13.35
C PHE A 61 -12.11 -7.20 12.28
N GLU A 62 -10.94 -7.72 12.62
CA GLU A 62 -9.87 -8.07 11.66
C GLU A 62 -10.36 -9.06 10.59
N LEU A 63 -11.08 -10.11 11.01
CA LEU A 63 -11.69 -11.07 10.09
C LEU A 63 -12.70 -10.41 9.15
N TYR A 64 -13.52 -9.50 9.66
CA TYR A 64 -14.52 -8.77 8.89
C TYR A 64 -13.91 -7.75 7.93
N ASP A 65 -13.04 -6.86 8.43
CA ASP A 65 -12.51 -5.69 7.72
C ASP A 65 -11.36 -6.04 6.77
N THR A 66 -10.41 -6.87 7.24
CA THR A 66 -9.19 -7.20 6.49
C THR A 66 -9.37 -8.40 5.58
N TYR A 67 -10.04 -9.43 6.08
CA TYR A 67 -10.24 -10.68 5.32
C TYR A 67 -11.59 -10.72 4.59
N GLY A 68 -12.50 -9.77 4.83
CA GLY A 68 -13.83 -9.76 4.23
C GLY A 68 -14.74 -10.90 4.71
N PHE A 69 -14.44 -11.49 5.86
CA PHE A 69 -15.13 -12.67 6.39
C PHE A 69 -16.40 -12.23 7.14
N PRO A 70 -17.60 -12.60 6.66
CA PRO A 70 -18.84 -12.12 7.25
C PRO A 70 -18.96 -12.44 8.75
N PHE A 71 -19.52 -11.50 9.52
CA PHE A 71 -19.70 -11.69 10.97
C PHE A 71 -20.51 -12.96 11.30
N ASP A 72 -21.58 -13.21 10.56
CA ASP A 72 -22.46 -14.36 10.78
C ASP A 72 -21.70 -15.68 10.58
N LEU A 73 -20.83 -15.73 9.60
CA LEU A 73 -19.98 -16.89 9.33
C LEU A 73 -18.91 -17.06 10.42
N THR A 74 -18.31 -15.94 10.89
CA THR A 74 -17.42 -15.97 12.06
C THR A 74 -18.13 -16.50 13.29
N ALA A 75 -19.38 -16.11 13.52
CA ALA A 75 -20.19 -16.57 14.66
C ALA A 75 -20.53 -18.06 14.56
N LEU A 76 -20.87 -18.55 13.37
CA LEU A 76 -21.15 -19.95 13.13
C LEU A 76 -19.93 -20.82 13.45
N ILE A 77 -18.77 -20.48 12.88
CA ILE A 77 -17.52 -21.24 13.05
C ILE A 77 -17.01 -21.14 14.50
N ALA A 78 -17.17 -20.00 15.15
CA ALA A 78 -16.85 -19.85 16.56
C ALA A 78 -17.67 -20.80 17.42
N ASN A 79 -18.99 -20.90 17.18
CA ASN A 79 -19.87 -21.83 17.89
C ASN A 79 -19.48 -23.29 17.66
N GLU A 80 -19.16 -23.69 16.43
CA GLU A 80 -18.72 -25.06 16.10
C GLU A 80 -17.39 -25.42 16.80
N ASN A 81 -16.56 -24.44 17.10
CA ASN A 81 -15.31 -24.62 17.83
C ASN A 81 -15.41 -24.33 19.33
N ASN A 82 -16.61 -24.17 19.89
CA ASN A 82 -16.88 -23.84 21.30
C ASN A 82 -16.26 -22.49 21.74
N PHE A 83 -16.12 -21.53 20.84
CA PHE A 83 -15.69 -20.17 21.15
C PHE A 83 -16.90 -19.25 21.34
N LYS A 84 -16.80 -18.33 22.29
CA LYS A 84 -17.73 -17.21 22.41
C LYS A 84 -17.17 -15.98 21.70
N ILE A 85 -18.04 -15.14 21.15
CA ILE A 85 -17.65 -13.86 20.50
C ILE A 85 -18.06 -12.70 21.40
N ASP A 86 -17.13 -11.76 21.58
CA ASP A 86 -17.47 -10.45 22.18
C ASP A 86 -18.08 -9.52 21.11
N LYS A 87 -19.39 -9.67 20.90
CA LYS A 87 -20.15 -8.87 19.93
C LYS A 87 -20.13 -7.38 20.26
N LYS A 88 -20.15 -7.02 21.56
CA LYS A 88 -20.12 -5.60 21.98
C LYS A 88 -18.79 -4.94 21.59
N ALA A 89 -17.68 -5.61 21.84
CA ALA A 89 -16.37 -5.12 21.45
C ALA A 89 -16.22 -5.04 19.91
N PHE A 90 -16.78 -5.97 19.14
CA PHE A 90 -16.83 -5.88 17.68
C PHE A 90 -17.62 -4.65 17.20
N GLU A 91 -18.81 -4.38 17.76
CA GLU A 91 -19.63 -3.21 17.41
C GLU A 91 -18.90 -1.89 17.73
N VAL A 92 -18.11 -1.84 18.79
CA VAL A 92 -17.25 -0.68 19.12
C VAL A 92 -16.21 -0.44 18.04
N GLU A 93 -15.50 -1.49 17.58
CA GLU A 93 -14.50 -1.34 16.51
C GLU A 93 -15.15 -0.97 15.18
N LEU A 94 -16.30 -1.54 14.84
CA LEU A 94 -17.08 -1.19 13.65
C LEU A 94 -17.52 0.29 13.67
N ASN A 95 -17.96 0.79 14.82
CA ASN A 95 -18.35 2.20 14.97
C ASN A 95 -17.14 3.13 14.88
N LYS A 96 -15.98 2.75 15.45
CA LYS A 96 -14.73 3.52 15.29
C LYS A 96 -14.33 3.65 13.82
N GLN A 97 -14.52 2.60 13.01
CA GLN A 97 -14.27 2.67 11.57
C GLN A 97 -15.24 3.62 10.88
N LYS A 98 -16.54 3.52 11.18
CA LYS A 98 -17.57 4.42 10.66
C LYS A 98 -17.30 5.88 11.01
N ASP A 99 -16.86 6.15 12.24
CA ASP A 99 -16.53 7.49 12.70
C ASP A 99 -15.26 8.04 12.04
N ARG A 100 -14.24 7.20 11.81
CA ARG A 100 -13.06 7.59 11.01
C ARG A 100 -13.45 7.97 9.58
N SER A 101 -14.39 7.24 8.97
CA SER A 101 -14.93 7.54 7.63
C SER A 101 -15.82 8.79 7.62
N ARG A 102 -16.45 9.14 8.75
CA ARG A 102 -17.35 10.29 8.91
C ARG A 102 -16.68 11.55 9.42
N ASN A 103 -15.46 11.47 9.99
CA ASN A 103 -14.71 12.64 10.45
C ASN A 103 -14.19 13.47 9.26
N VAL A 104 -15.12 13.92 8.42
CA VAL A 104 -14.96 15.12 7.60
C VAL A 104 -14.88 16.30 8.58
N SER A 105 -13.78 17.03 8.55
CA SER A 105 -13.49 18.19 9.39
C SER A 105 -14.72 19.07 9.59
N LYS A 106 -15.03 19.41 10.82
CA LYS A 106 -16.06 20.42 11.14
C LYS A 106 -15.62 21.73 10.52
N THR A 107 -16.18 22.05 9.35
CA THR A 107 -15.94 23.30 8.65
C THR A 107 -16.94 24.32 9.21
N TYR A 108 -16.43 25.34 9.90
CA TYR A 108 -17.26 26.48 10.28
C TYR A 108 -17.34 27.44 9.09
N MET A 109 -18.56 27.80 8.66
CA MET A 109 -18.79 28.70 7.53
C MET A 109 -19.65 29.88 7.98
N ASP A 110 -19.27 31.08 7.57
CA ASP A 110 -20.09 32.28 7.69
C ASP A 110 -21.18 32.33 6.62
N ASP A 111 -22.17 33.19 6.80
CA ASP A 111 -23.18 33.44 5.79
C ASP A 111 -22.61 34.18 4.58
N TRP A 112 -23.30 34.07 3.43
CA TRP A 112 -22.92 34.77 2.22
C TRP A 112 -23.16 36.29 2.34
N ILE A 113 -22.13 37.07 2.05
CA ILE A 113 -22.21 38.52 1.88
C ILE A 113 -22.36 38.81 0.39
N SER A 114 -23.53 39.31 -0.04
CA SER A 114 -23.82 39.65 -1.43
C SER A 114 -23.35 41.05 -1.77
N ILE A 115 -22.66 41.21 -2.89
CA ILE A 115 -22.27 42.48 -3.50
C ILE A 115 -23.24 42.79 -4.67
N LYS A 116 -23.52 41.75 -5.47
CA LYS A 116 -24.45 41.77 -6.59
C LYS A 116 -25.22 40.47 -6.66
N GLU A 117 -26.51 40.52 -6.73
CA GLU A 117 -27.32 39.30 -6.84
C GLU A 117 -27.13 38.63 -8.18
N ILE A 118 -26.79 37.35 -8.17
CA ILE A 118 -26.78 36.46 -9.33
C ILE A 118 -27.42 35.13 -8.96
N LYS A 119 -28.20 34.57 -9.88
CA LYS A 119 -28.78 33.23 -9.72
C LYS A 119 -27.81 32.13 -10.11
N LYS A 120 -26.92 32.40 -11.06
CA LYS A 120 -25.98 31.42 -11.64
C LYS A 120 -24.67 32.10 -12.03
N SER A 121 -23.54 31.45 -11.83
CA SER A 121 -22.25 31.86 -12.40
C SER A 121 -22.16 31.43 -13.87
N SER A 122 -21.78 32.35 -14.77
CA SER A 122 -21.55 32.00 -16.18
C SER A 122 -20.20 31.37 -16.36
N PHE A 123 -20.14 30.07 -16.70
CA PHE A 123 -18.91 29.40 -17.05
C PHE A 123 -18.51 29.65 -18.49
N ILE A 124 -17.29 30.14 -18.72
CA ILE A 124 -16.75 30.46 -20.06
C ILE A 124 -15.44 29.71 -20.33
N GLY A 125 -15.11 28.74 -19.49
CA GLY A 125 -13.80 28.10 -19.43
C GLY A 125 -13.59 26.95 -20.43
N TYR A 126 -14.55 26.71 -21.33
CA TYR A 126 -14.29 25.82 -22.47
C TYR A 126 -13.39 26.48 -23.52
N ASP A 127 -13.59 27.80 -23.75
CA ASP A 127 -12.87 28.53 -24.79
C ASP A 127 -11.83 29.52 -24.24
N LYS A 128 -12.02 30.00 -23.00
CA LYS A 128 -11.21 31.09 -22.41
C LYS A 128 -10.58 30.66 -21.11
N LEU A 129 -9.29 30.99 -20.94
CA LEU A 129 -8.55 30.78 -19.69
C LEU A 129 -8.47 32.05 -18.83
N ASN A 130 -8.89 33.19 -19.38
CA ASN A 130 -8.86 34.50 -18.73
C ASN A 130 -10.21 35.19 -18.86
N SER A 131 -10.57 35.99 -17.87
CA SER A 131 -11.75 36.82 -17.91
C SER A 131 -11.57 38.07 -17.05
N GLU A 132 -12.28 39.14 -17.44
CA GLU A 132 -12.54 40.25 -16.55
C GLU A 132 -13.93 40.09 -15.93
N SER A 133 -14.01 40.08 -14.59
CA SER A 133 -15.18 39.66 -13.86
C SER A 133 -15.36 40.48 -12.58
N PHE A 134 -16.61 40.53 -12.10
CA PHE A 134 -16.93 41.18 -10.83
C PHE A 134 -17.27 40.13 -9.76
N ILE A 135 -16.89 40.42 -8.52
CA ILE A 135 -17.26 39.60 -7.37
C ILE A 135 -18.78 39.82 -7.12
N SER A 136 -19.53 38.72 -7.10
CA SER A 136 -20.96 38.77 -6.84
C SER A 136 -21.29 38.55 -5.37
N LYS A 137 -20.60 37.59 -4.72
CA LYS A 137 -20.73 37.34 -3.29
C LYS A 137 -19.48 36.63 -2.74
N TYR A 138 -19.31 36.70 -1.45
CA TYR A 138 -18.24 36.03 -0.76
C TYR A 138 -18.64 35.61 0.65
N ARG A 139 -17.91 34.66 1.24
CA ARG A 139 -18.00 34.29 2.66
C ARG A 139 -16.64 33.83 3.16
N LYS A 140 -16.46 33.92 4.49
CA LYS A 140 -15.28 33.39 5.19
C LYS A 140 -15.61 32.00 5.72
N PHE A 141 -14.63 31.10 5.70
CA PHE A 141 -14.76 29.80 6.34
C PHE A 141 -13.45 29.36 6.98
N LYS A 142 -13.54 28.43 7.94
CA LYS A 142 -12.40 27.91 8.67
C LYS A 142 -12.28 26.39 8.39
N LYS A 143 -11.11 25.98 7.91
CA LYS A 143 -10.75 24.58 7.68
C LYS A 143 -9.36 24.34 8.29
N ASP A 144 -9.20 23.26 9.07
CA ASP A 144 -7.92 22.87 9.69
C ASP A 144 -7.24 24.01 10.46
N ASN A 145 -8.02 24.75 11.25
CA ASN A 145 -7.62 25.94 12.00
C ASN A 145 -7.09 27.13 11.18
N LYS A 146 -7.25 27.11 9.83
CA LYS A 146 -6.89 28.21 8.93
C LYS A 146 -8.13 28.85 8.35
N PHE A 147 -8.08 30.16 8.15
CA PHE A 147 -9.15 30.90 7.50
C PHE A 147 -8.93 30.95 5.99
N TYR A 148 -10.03 30.81 5.25
CA TYR A 148 -10.12 30.90 3.81
C TYR A 148 -11.33 31.75 3.45
N TYR A 149 -11.40 32.18 2.19
CA TYR A 149 -12.53 32.88 1.61
C TYR A 149 -13.06 32.09 0.43
N GLN A 150 -14.36 32.07 0.32
CA GLN A 150 -15.10 31.59 -0.85
C GLN A 150 -15.60 32.80 -1.62
N ILE A 151 -15.27 32.90 -2.89
CA ILE A 151 -15.60 34.02 -3.77
C ILE A 151 -16.37 33.48 -4.97
N VAL A 152 -17.46 34.13 -5.32
CA VAL A 152 -18.28 33.85 -6.52
C VAL A 152 -18.20 35.03 -7.45
N PHE A 153 -17.84 34.79 -8.72
CA PHE A 153 -17.84 35.79 -9.78
C PHE A 153 -19.09 35.68 -10.65
N ASP A 154 -19.48 36.79 -11.31
CA ASP A 154 -20.58 36.84 -12.27
C ASP A 154 -20.34 35.93 -13.49
N LYS A 155 -19.09 35.87 -13.96
CA LYS A 155 -18.62 34.95 -14.99
C LYS A 155 -17.20 34.47 -14.65
N THR A 156 -16.84 33.24 -15.05
CA THR A 156 -15.57 32.66 -14.71
C THR A 156 -15.08 31.65 -15.74
N PRO A 157 -13.75 31.65 -16.06
CA PRO A 157 -13.11 30.58 -16.83
C PRO A 157 -12.73 29.36 -15.97
N PHE A 158 -12.88 29.42 -14.64
CA PHE A 158 -12.48 28.36 -13.72
C PHE A 158 -13.50 27.25 -13.69
N TYR A 159 -13.05 26.04 -13.92
CA TYR A 159 -13.85 24.82 -13.76
C TYR A 159 -13.98 24.49 -12.27
N GLY A 160 -15.20 24.39 -11.78
CA GLY A 160 -15.46 23.90 -10.43
C GLY A 160 -15.48 22.37 -10.39
N GLU A 161 -14.86 21.78 -9.36
CA GLU A 161 -14.79 20.32 -9.17
C GLU A 161 -16.15 19.66 -9.43
N SER A 162 -16.19 18.76 -10.40
CA SER A 162 -17.39 18.05 -10.83
C SER A 162 -17.04 16.86 -11.73
N GLY A 163 -17.86 15.80 -11.74
CA GLY A 163 -17.69 14.65 -12.64
C GLY A 163 -16.35 13.94 -12.50
N GLY A 164 -15.72 14.01 -11.34
CA GLY A 164 -14.40 13.43 -11.07
C GLY A 164 -13.21 14.28 -11.53
N GLN A 165 -13.41 15.38 -12.24
CA GLN A 165 -12.36 16.35 -12.55
C GLN A 165 -12.19 17.32 -11.38
N VAL A 166 -10.95 17.52 -10.91
CA VAL A 166 -10.60 18.48 -9.87
C VAL A 166 -10.85 19.93 -10.32
N GLY A 167 -11.06 20.83 -9.36
CA GLY A 167 -11.21 22.25 -9.60
C GLY A 167 -9.93 22.92 -10.09
N ASP A 168 -10.09 23.99 -10.84
CA ASP A 168 -8.97 24.78 -11.32
C ASP A 168 -8.32 25.62 -10.22
N THR A 169 -7.05 25.91 -10.42
CA THR A 169 -6.29 26.90 -9.67
C THR A 169 -5.89 28.07 -10.57
N GLY A 170 -5.49 29.19 -9.98
CA GLY A 170 -5.06 30.34 -10.77
C GLY A 170 -4.93 31.62 -9.95
N LEU A 171 -5.17 32.75 -10.59
CA LEU A 171 -4.92 34.07 -9.99
C LEU A 171 -6.15 35.00 -10.19
N ILE A 172 -6.36 35.85 -9.19
CA ILE A 172 -7.18 37.05 -9.24
C ILE A 172 -6.21 38.24 -9.22
N LYS A 173 -6.32 39.14 -10.19
CA LYS A 173 -5.50 40.35 -10.28
C LYS A 173 -6.37 41.59 -10.35
N SER A 174 -5.97 42.63 -9.62
CA SER A 174 -6.42 44.01 -9.80
C SER A 174 -5.23 44.93 -9.90
N ALA A 175 -5.44 46.24 -9.99
CA ALA A 175 -4.35 47.22 -10.11
C ALA A 175 -3.27 47.06 -9.01
N ASN A 176 -3.69 46.74 -7.78
CA ASN A 176 -2.82 46.74 -6.60
C ASN A 176 -2.69 45.36 -5.90
N THR A 177 -3.39 44.34 -6.40
CA THR A 177 -3.48 43.06 -5.65
C THR A 177 -3.40 41.86 -6.58
N THR A 178 -2.64 40.87 -6.16
CA THR A 178 -2.65 39.54 -6.78
C THR A 178 -2.95 38.49 -5.71
N ILE A 179 -4.01 37.70 -5.92
CA ILE A 179 -4.47 36.66 -4.99
C ILE A 179 -4.52 35.32 -5.71
N SER A 180 -3.96 34.28 -5.08
CA SER A 180 -4.03 32.93 -5.63
C SER A 180 -5.37 32.28 -5.30
N ILE A 181 -6.03 31.72 -6.32
CA ILE A 181 -7.12 30.75 -6.19
C ILE A 181 -6.46 29.38 -6.01
N VAL A 182 -6.68 28.79 -4.83
CA VAL A 182 -6.05 27.53 -4.46
C VAL A 182 -6.90 26.31 -4.84
N ASP A 183 -8.20 26.53 -5.07
CA ASP A 183 -9.15 25.50 -5.48
C ASP A 183 -10.42 26.15 -6.03
N THR A 184 -11.18 25.40 -6.81
CA THR A 184 -12.50 25.84 -7.34
C THR A 184 -13.49 24.68 -7.19
N ILE A 185 -14.57 24.92 -6.48
CA ILE A 185 -15.63 23.93 -6.23
C ILE A 185 -16.93 24.36 -6.89
N LYS A 186 -17.79 23.40 -7.19
CA LYS A 186 -19.15 23.65 -7.69
C LYS A 186 -20.16 23.27 -6.62
N GLU A 187 -20.99 24.22 -6.24
CA GLU A 187 -22.08 24.02 -5.29
C GLU A 187 -23.39 24.51 -5.94
N ASN A 188 -24.26 23.57 -6.26
CA ASN A 188 -25.44 23.84 -7.07
C ASN A 188 -25.06 24.49 -8.43
N ASP A 189 -25.61 25.70 -8.71
CA ASP A 189 -25.34 26.47 -9.93
C ASP A 189 -24.22 27.51 -9.77
N LEU A 190 -23.49 27.48 -8.66
CA LEU A 190 -22.44 28.44 -8.36
C LEU A 190 -21.04 27.78 -8.49
N ILE A 191 -20.14 28.54 -9.11
CA ILE A 191 -18.73 28.21 -9.15
C ILE A 191 -18.02 29.06 -8.09
N ILE A 192 -17.44 28.40 -7.11
CA ILE A 192 -16.90 29.01 -5.89
C ILE A 192 -15.38 28.88 -5.89
N HIS A 193 -14.70 30.00 -5.87
CA HIS A 193 -13.24 30.11 -5.88
C HIS A 193 -12.73 30.21 -4.44
N ILE A 194 -11.80 29.35 -4.06
CA ILE A 194 -11.22 29.29 -2.71
C ILE A 194 -9.91 30.05 -2.69
N THR A 195 -9.79 31.01 -1.78
CA THR A 195 -8.61 31.85 -1.62
C THR A 195 -8.19 31.97 -0.15
N LYS A 196 -6.91 32.29 0.09
CA LYS A 196 -6.41 32.58 1.45
C LYS A 196 -6.57 34.02 1.88
N LYS A 197 -6.81 34.91 0.92
CA LYS A 197 -6.98 36.35 1.13
C LYS A 197 -8.16 36.84 0.31
N ILE A 198 -8.72 37.98 0.67
CA ILE A 198 -9.77 38.66 -0.09
C ILE A 198 -9.24 40.02 -0.54
N PRO A 199 -9.63 40.54 -1.72
CA PRO A 199 -9.28 41.89 -2.14
C PRO A 199 -9.84 42.95 -1.18
N GLU A 200 -9.15 44.09 -1.02
CA GLU A 200 -9.61 45.21 -0.18
C GLU A 200 -10.84 45.89 -0.78
N ASN A 201 -10.81 46.16 -2.09
CA ASN A 201 -11.95 46.71 -2.80
C ASN A 201 -12.68 45.63 -3.59
N LEU A 202 -13.83 45.20 -3.09
CA LEU A 202 -14.63 44.11 -3.67
C LEU A 202 -15.51 44.53 -4.84
N LYS A 203 -15.66 45.84 -5.09
CA LYS A 203 -16.54 46.37 -6.14
C LYS A 203 -15.78 46.64 -7.46
N GLU A 204 -14.47 46.48 -7.48
CA GLU A 204 -13.70 46.69 -8.67
C GLU A 204 -13.79 45.50 -9.64
N LYS A 205 -13.30 45.72 -10.84
CA LYS A 205 -13.22 44.70 -11.89
C LYS A 205 -11.90 43.93 -11.73
N PHE A 206 -11.97 42.61 -11.70
CA PHE A 206 -10.84 41.74 -11.55
C PHE A 206 -10.50 41.02 -12.84
N SER A 207 -9.22 40.96 -13.17
CA SER A 207 -8.70 40.02 -14.15
C SER A 207 -8.46 38.68 -13.47
N ILE A 208 -9.20 37.65 -13.86
CA ILE A 208 -9.06 36.30 -13.33
C ILE A 208 -8.46 35.38 -14.40
N SER A 209 -7.45 34.60 -14.03
CA SER A 209 -6.71 33.74 -14.96
C SER A 209 -6.49 32.35 -14.36
N VAL A 210 -6.87 31.34 -15.13
CA VAL A 210 -6.64 29.92 -14.81
C VAL A 210 -5.16 29.60 -14.99
N ASP A 211 -4.61 28.71 -14.16
CA ASP A 211 -3.31 28.08 -14.37
C ASP A 211 -3.38 27.22 -15.65
N SER A 212 -2.84 27.76 -16.73
CA SER A 212 -2.94 27.16 -18.06
C SER A 212 -2.22 25.84 -18.18
N GLU A 213 -1.12 25.67 -17.46
CA GLU A 213 -0.34 24.42 -17.47
C GLU A 213 -1.10 23.29 -16.77
N LYS A 214 -1.61 23.54 -15.57
CA LYS A 214 -2.45 22.57 -14.87
C LYS A 214 -3.71 22.22 -15.64
N ARG A 215 -4.42 23.23 -16.18
CA ARG A 215 -5.63 23.01 -17.01
C ARG A 215 -5.30 22.13 -18.22
N PHE A 216 -4.18 22.36 -18.87
CA PHE A 216 -3.74 21.56 -20.01
C PHE A 216 -3.58 20.09 -19.59
N LEU A 217 -2.84 19.81 -18.50
CA LEU A 217 -2.60 18.46 -18.01
C LEU A 217 -3.90 17.77 -17.57
N ILE A 218 -4.78 18.48 -16.86
CA ILE A 218 -6.09 17.98 -16.43
C ILE A 218 -6.94 17.61 -17.65
N SER A 219 -7.02 18.50 -18.65
CA SER A 219 -7.81 18.29 -19.87
C SER A 219 -7.29 17.09 -20.69
N ASN A 220 -5.96 16.88 -20.74
CA ASN A 220 -5.36 15.72 -21.38
C ASN A 220 -5.72 14.42 -20.64
N ASN A 221 -5.61 14.40 -19.31
CA ASN A 221 -5.99 13.24 -18.51
C ASN A 221 -7.50 12.95 -18.59
N HIS A 222 -8.33 13.99 -18.69
CA HIS A 222 -9.77 13.80 -18.86
C HIS A 222 -10.12 13.20 -20.22
N THR A 223 -9.48 13.70 -21.27
CA THR A 223 -9.64 13.13 -22.62
C THR A 223 -9.14 11.69 -22.66
N ALA A 224 -7.99 11.39 -22.03
CA ALA A 224 -7.50 10.02 -21.91
C ALA A 224 -8.47 9.09 -21.16
N THR A 225 -9.23 9.62 -20.19
CA THR A 225 -10.26 8.86 -19.47
C THR A 225 -11.37 8.41 -20.43
N HIS A 226 -11.84 9.27 -21.32
CA HIS A 226 -12.84 8.90 -22.34
C HIS A 226 -12.30 7.87 -23.33
N LEU A 227 -11.05 8.05 -23.81
CA LEU A 227 -10.42 7.08 -24.70
C LEU A 227 -10.24 5.73 -24.02
N LEU A 228 -9.85 5.72 -22.73
CA LEU A 228 -9.71 4.52 -21.92
C LEU A 228 -11.04 3.81 -21.70
N HIS A 229 -12.11 4.56 -21.38
CA HIS A 229 -13.45 4.00 -21.18
C HIS A 229 -13.92 3.26 -22.44
N SER A 230 -13.77 3.89 -23.60
CA SER A 230 -14.14 3.29 -24.87
C SER A 230 -13.27 2.05 -25.21
N ALA A 231 -11.96 2.09 -24.95
CA ALA A 231 -11.05 0.94 -25.15
C ALA A 231 -11.40 -0.23 -24.23
N LEU A 232 -11.72 0.04 -22.96
CA LEU A 232 -12.18 -0.97 -22.01
C LEU A 232 -13.46 -1.66 -22.47
N ARG A 233 -14.45 -0.88 -22.94
CA ARG A 233 -15.70 -1.42 -23.46
C ARG A 233 -15.47 -2.28 -24.71
N GLN A 234 -14.60 -1.86 -25.61
CA GLN A 234 -14.31 -2.59 -26.85
C GLN A 234 -13.61 -3.92 -26.56
N ILE A 235 -12.70 -3.98 -25.59
CA ILE A 235 -11.88 -5.18 -25.33
C ILE A 235 -12.52 -6.09 -24.28
N LEU A 236 -13.09 -5.54 -23.22
CA LEU A 236 -13.66 -6.33 -22.12
C LEU A 236 -15.17 -6.56 -22.28
N GLY A 237 -15.85 -5.70 -23.03
CA GLY A 237 -17.29 -5.81 -23.30
C GLY A 237 -18.12 -4.63 -22.77
N GLU A 238 -19.36 -4.58 -23.22
CA GLU A 238 -20.31 -3.47 -22.94
C GLU A 238 -20.72 -3.35 -21.46
N HIS A 239 -20.48 -4.37 -20.64
CA HIS A 239 -20.73 -4.35 -19.20
C HIS A 239 -19.81 -3.38 -18.44
N VAL A 240 -18.74 -2.90 -19.08
CA VAL A 240 -17.87 -1.89 -18.50
C VAL A 240 -18.62 -0.56 -18.44
N VAL A 241 -18.91 -0.13 -17.21
CA VAL A 241 -19.57 1.13 -16.89
C VAL A 241 -18.79 1.84 -15.81
N GLN A 242 -18.58 3.15 -15.96
CA GLN A 242 -17.92 3.96 -14.94
C GLN A 242 -18.66 3.89 -13.60
N LYS A 243 -17.93 3.64 -12.53
CA LYS A 243 -18.40 3.66 -11.13
C LYS A 243 -17.78 4.81 -10.33
N GLY A 244 -16.66 5.32 -10.77
CA GLY A 244 -15.98 6.47 -10.20
C GLY A 244 -14.88 6.97 -11.14
N SER A 245 -14.50 8.23 -10.97
CA SER A 245 -13.40 8.84 -11.71
C SER A 245 -12.70 9.87 -10.82
N LEU A 246 -11.40 10.04 -11.04
CA LEU A 246 -10.62 11.16 -10.53
C LEU A 246 -9.63 11.57 -11.61
N VAL A 247 -9.68 12.84 -11.97
CA VAL A 247 -8.82 13.43 -13.01
C VAL A 247 -8.14 14.67 -12.44
N ASN A 248 -6.82 14.63 -12.33
CA ASN A 248 -6.00 15.76 -11.90
C ASN A 248 -4.80 15.95 -12.86
N GLU A 249 -3.92 16.90 -12.56
CA GLU A 249 -2.77 17.23 -13.41
C GLU A 249 -1.71 16.09 -13.47
N LYS A 250 -1.67 15.21 -12.47
CA LYS A 250 -0.65 14.16 -12.35
C LYS A 250 -1.08 12.84 -12.96
N TYR A 251 -2.34 12.45 -12.74
CA TYR A 251 -2.85 11.16 -13.18
C TYR A 251 -4.36 11.18 -13.36
N LEU A 252 -4.85 10.16 -14.03
CA LEU A 252 -6.27 9.81 -14.04
C LEU A 252 -6.48 8.48 -13.29
N ARG A 253 -7.64 8.36 -12.64
CA ARG A 253 -8.13 7.16 -12.01
C ARG A 253 -9.53 6.85 -12.54
N PHE A 254 -9.73 5.62 -12.99
CA PHE A 254 -10.98 5.18 -13.54
C PHE A 254 -11.45 3.90 -12.85
N ASP A 255 -12.57 3.97 -12.13
CA ASP A 255 -13.21 2.86 -11.44
C ASP A 255 -14.39 2.39 -12.28
N PHE A 256 -14.47 1.10 -12.59
CA PHE A 256 -15.46 0.56 -13.52
C PHE A 256 -15.92 -0.84 -13.13
N SER A 257 -17.12 -1.22 -13.63
CA SER A 257 -17.66 -2.56 -13.42
C SER A 257 -16.90 -3.60 -14.24
N HIS A 258 -16.25 -4.54 -13.55
CA HIS A 258 -15.66 -5.74 -14.14
C HIS A 258 -15.43 -6.80 -13.06
N PHE A 259 -15.72 -8.04 -13.36
CA PHE A 259 -15.82 -9.13 -12.39
C PHE A 259 -14.49 -9.81 -12.05
N SER A 260 -13.48 -9.72 -12.91
CA SER A 260 -12.20 -10.40 -12.72
C SER A 260 -11.00 -9.46 -12.86
N LYS A 261 -9.84 -9.93 -12.40
CA LYS A 261 -8.56 -9.27 -12.68
C LYS A 261 -8.29 -9.24 -14.18
N ILE A 262 -7.87 -8.10 -14.70
CA ILE A 262 -7.53 -7.97 -16.12
C ILE A 262 -6.14 -8.58 -16.37
N GLU A 263 -6.06 -9.46 -17.34
CA GLU A 263 -4.80 -10.06 -17.74
C GLU A 263 -3.86 -9.01 -18.35
N LEU A 264 -2.56 -9.22 -18.17
CA LEU A 264 -1.53 -8.32 -18.70
C LEU A 264 -1.63 -8.14 -20.22
N LYS A 265 -2.02 -9.19 -20.95
CA LYS A 265 -2.25 -9.13 -22.40
C LYS A 265 -3.34 -8.13 -22.73
N SER A 266 -4.50 -8.23 -22.09
CA SER A 266 -5.64 -7.31 -22.29
C SER A 266 -5.31 -5.89 -21.87
N LEU A 267 -4.57 -5.68 -20.76
CA LEU A 267 -4.08 -4.35 -20.36
C LEU A 267 -3.19 -3.73 -21.45
N ASN A 268 -2.30 -4.51 -22.04
CA ASN A 268 -1.44 -4.06 -23.13
C ASN A 268 -2.24 -3.73 -24.39
N GLU A 269 -3.26 -4.51 -24.73
CA GLU A 269 -4.16 -4.25 -25.85
C GLU A 269 -4.98 -2.96 -25.64
N ILE A 270 -5.52 -2.74 -24.42
CA ILE A 270 -6.23 -1.51 -24.05
C ILE A 270 -5.30 -0.31 -24.20
N GLN A 271 -4.10 -0.37 -23.60
CA GLN A 271 -3.11 0.69 -23.69
C GLN A 271 -2.69 0.97 -25.13
N PHE A 272 -2.49 -0.07 -25.93
CA PHE A 272 -2.16 0.06 -27.35
C PHE A 272 -3.28 0.79 -28.11
N LEU A 273 -4.54 0.41 -27.88
CA LEU A 273 -5.70 1.02 -28.53
C LEU A 273 -5.85 2.50 -28.17
N VAL A 274 -5.73 2.85 -26.88
CA VAL A 274 -5.73 4.26 -26.45
C VAL A 274 -4.62 5.05 -27.16
N ASN A 275 -3.40 4.54 -27.16
CA ASN A 275 -2.27 5.20 -27.83
C ASN A 275 -2.45 5.26 -29.36
N LYS A 276 -3.11 4.29 -29.96
CA LYS A 276 -3.49 4.35 -31.38
C LYS A 276 -4.43 5.53 -31.62
N LYS A 277 -5.46 5.69 -30.79
CA LYS A 277 -6.44 6.81 -30.88
C LYS A 277 -5.81 8.18 -30.59
N ILE A 278 -4.80 8.24 -29.73
CA ILE A 278 -3.99 9.44 -29.54
C ILE A 278 -3.26 9.82 -30.84
N ARG A 279 -2.61 8.85 -31.49
CA ARG A 279 -1.85 9.08 -32.75
C ARG A 279 -2.73 9.43 -33.94
N GLU A 280 -4.02 9.04 -33.92
CA GLU A 280 -5.00 9.43 -34.93
C GLU A 280 -5.28 10.95 -34.89
N ASN A 281 -4.91 11.64 -33.83
CA ASN A 281 -5.03 13.10 -33.62
C ASN A 281 -6.44 13.63 -33.95
N MET A 282 -7.45 12.99 -33.38
CA MET A 282 -8.86 13.34 -33.59
C MET A 282 -9.18 14.67 -32.91
N ASP A 283 -9.87 15.54 -33.60
CA ASP A 283 -10.35 16.82 -33.05
C ASP A 283 -11.51 16.63 -32.07
N LEU A 284 -11.61 17.52 -31.10
CA LEU A 284 -12.74 17.59 -30.18
C LEU A 284 -13.97 18.19 -30.89
N GLU A 285 -15.04 17.42 -30.98
CA GLU A 285 -16.38 17.94 -31.31
C GLU A 285 -17.17 18.01 -30.00
N SER A 286 -17.72 19.18 -29.67
CA SER A 286 -18.60 19.33 -28.51
C SER A 286 -19.92 19.99 -28.90
N ILE A 287 -21.03 19.47 -28.37
CA ILE A 287 -22.37 19.99 -28.60
C ILE A 287 -22.93 20.37 -27.23
N GLU A 288 -23.16 21.66 -27.04
CA GLU A 288 -23.69 22.22 -25.81
C GLU A 288 -25.23 22.36 -25.88
N ASP A 289 -25.87 22.43 -24.73
CA ASP A 289 -27.32 22.69 -24.58
C ASP A 289 -28.24 21.75 -25.36
N ILE A 290 -27.83 20.53 -25.67
CA ILE A 290 -28.65 19.52 -26.32
C ILE A 290 -29.56 18.82 -25.30
N SER A 291 -30.81 18.47 -25.71
CA SER A 291 -31.68 17.69 -24.82
C SER A 291 -31.12 16.29 -24.55
N LEU A 292 -31.28 15.79 -23.32
CA LEU A 292 -30.81 14.46 -22.91
C LEU A 292 -31.37 13.35 -23.84
N SER A 293 -32.62 13.46 -24.29
CA SER A 293 -33.25 12.50 -25.21
C SER A 293 -32.56 12.47 -26.58
N LYS A 294 -32.16 13.64 -27.11
CA LYS A 294 -31.44 13.73 -28.39
C LYS A 294 -30.02 13.22 -28.26
N ALA A 295 -29.33 13.53 -27.17
CA ALA A 295 -27.98 13.02 -26.88
C ALA A 295 -27.95 11.47 -26.80
N LYS A 296 -28.94 10.87 -26.12
CA LYS A 296 -29.08 9.40 -26.07
C LYS A 296 -29.35 8.78 -27.46
N LYS A 297 -30.14 9.44 -28.31
CA LYS A 297 -30.33 8.97 -29.69
C LYS A 297 -29.07 9.02 -30.53
N MET A 298 -28.12 9.89 -30.21
CA MET A 298 -26.80 9.95 -30.85
C MET A 298 -25.84 8.85 -30.34
N GLY A 299 -26.26 8.03 -29.37
CA GLY A 299 -25.42 7.01 -28.77
C GLY A 299 -24.52 7.53 -27.65
N ALA A 300 -24.76 8.73 -27.14
CA ALA A 300 -23.96 9.30 -26.07
C ALA A 300 -24.10 8.47 -24.78
N MET A 301 -22.96 8.01 -24.24
CA MET A 301 -22.91 7.30 -22.98
C MET A 301 -23.19 8.26 -21.82
N SER A 302 -24.05 7.83 -20.91
CA SER A 302 -24.33 8.52 -19.65
C SER A 302 -23.66 7.80 -18.49
N LEU A 303 -23.09 8.56 -17.57
CA LEU A 303 -22.47 7.98 -16.37
C LEU A 303 -23.55 7.48 -15.41
N PHE A 304 -23.33 6.33 -14.82
CA PHE A 304 -24.29 5.76 -13.87
C PHE A 304 -24.28 6.55 -12.55
N GLY A 305 -25.48 6.95 -12.11
CA GLY A 305 -25.66 7.67 -10.83
C GLY A 305 -25.55 9.19 -10.90
N GLU A 306 -25.21 9.77 -12.06
CA GLU A 306 -25.27 11.21 -12.25
C GLU A 306 -26.68 11.68 -12.57
N LYS A 307 -27.07 12.79 -11.94
CA LYS A 307 -28.34 13.46 -12.23
C LYS A 307 -28.11 14.51 -13.34
N TYR A 308 -28.54 14.18 -14.54
CA TYR A 308 -28.47 15.11 -15.66
C TYR A 308 -29.71 16.04 -15.70
N GLY A 309 -29.46 17.30 -15.97
CA GLY A 309 -30.55 18.25 -16.28
C GLY A 309 -31.21 17.95 -17.63
N GLU A 310 -32.20 18.75 -17.99
CA GLU A 310 -32.89 18.65 -19.30
C GLU A 310 -31.93 18.91 -20.48
N LYS A 311 -30.93 19.77 -20.26
CA LYS A 311 -29.90 20.13 -21.22
C LYS A 311 -28.55 19.61 -20.76
N VAL A 312 -27.79 19.00 -21.68
CA VAL A 312 -26.50 18.36 -21.43
C VAL A 312 -25.48 18.78 -22.49
N ARG A 313 -24.21 18.60 -22.17
CA ARG A 313 -23.08 18.71 -23.12
C ARG A 313 -22.63 17.31 -23.56
N VAL A 314 -22.42 17.13 -24.86
CA VAL A 314 -21.91 15.92 -25.48
C VAL A 314 -20.48 16.19 -25.96
N VAL A 315 -19.56 15.31 -25.64
CA VAL A 315 -18.15 15.32 -26.06
C VAL A 315 -17.91 14.14 -26.99
N ILE A 316 -17.32 14.40 -28.15
CA ILE A 316 -17.11 13.42 -29.22
C ILE A 316 -15.65 13.48 -29.69
N PHE A 317 -14.98 12.33 -29.70
CA PHE A 317 -13.64 12.13 -30.32
C PHE A 317 -13.65 11.06 -31.40
N ASP A 318 -14.64 10.83 -32.08
CA ASP A 318 -14.98 9.88 -33.14
C ASP A 318 -16.35 9.27 -32.84
N LYS A 319 -17.27 9.47 -33.79
CA LYS A 319 -18.67 9.03 -33.66
C LYS A 319 -18.83 7.50 -33.55
N LYS A 320 -17.79 6.72 -33.90
CA LYS A 320 -17.79 5.28 -33.77
C LYS A 320 -17.01 4.78 -32.55
N TYR A 321 -16.32 5.67 -31.82
CA TYR A 321 -15.44 5.27 -30.74
C TYR A 321 -15.81 5.89 -29.40
N SER A 322 -15.92 7.23 -29.28
CA SER A 322 -16.14 7.90 -28.01
C SER A 322 -17.15 9.05 -28.15
N ILE A 323 -18.35 8.83 -27.62
CA ILE A 323 -19.41 9.82 -27.50
C ILE A 323 -19.91 9.78 -26.06
N GLU A 324 -19.70 10.83 -25.27
CA GLU A 324 -20.03 10.83 -23.84
C GLU A 324 -20.71 12.11 -23.39
N LEU A 325 -21.63 11.99 -22.42
CA LEU A 325 -22.19 13.14 -21.70
C LEU A 325 -21.15 13.65 -20.71
N CYS A 326 -20.54 14.80 -20.97
CA CYS A 326 -19.46 15.32 -20.14
C CYS A 326 -19.43 16.84 -20.05
N GLY A 327 -19.45 17.36 -18.82
CA GLY A 327 -19.28 18.79 -18.53
C GLY A 327 -17.83 19.21 -18.27
N GLY A 328 -16.87 18.30 -18.31
CA GLY A 328 -15.47 18.58 -18.03
C GLY A 328 -14.72 19.29 -19.16
N THR A 329 -13.49 19.66 -18.87
CA THR A 329 -12.59 20.28 -19.86
C THR A 329 -11.78 19.21 -20.58
N HIS A 330 -11.58 19.37 -21.88
CA HIS A 330 -10.90 18.41 -22.74
C HIS A 330 -9.80 19.04 -23.57
N ALA A 331 -8.87 18.22 -24.04
CA ALA A 331 -7.91 18.62 -25.06
C ALA A 331 -8.62 18.89 -26.39
N ASN A 332 -8.17 19.87 -27.15
CA ASN A 332 -8.75 20.23 -28.44
C ASN A 332 -8.54 19.12 -29.51
N SER A 333 -7.51 18.29 -29.33
CA SER A 333 -7.31 17.10 -30.14
C SER A 333 -6.59 16.00 -29.34
N THR A 334 -6.76 14.74 -29.73
CA THR A 334 -6.20 13.62 -28.99
C THR A 334 -4.66 13.53 -29.08
N GLY A 335 -4.06 14.05 -30.15
CA GLY A 335 -2.61 14.11 -30.30
C GLY A 335 -1.89 14.93 -29.22
N ARG A 336 -2.57 15.89 -28.62
CA ARG A 336 -2.02 16.73 -27.52
C ARG A 336 -1.73 15.96 -26.23
N LEU A 337 -2.31 14.77 -26.07
CA LEU A 337 -2.05 13.88 -24.94
C LEU A 337 -0.64 13.30 -24.96
N GLY A 338 0.05 13.31 -26.12
CA GLY A 338 1.36 12.69 -26.27
C GLY A 338 1.29 11.17 -26.19
N MET A 339 1.54 10.62 -25.03
CA MET A 339 1.49 9.18 -24.79
C MET A 339 0.69 8.87 -23.51
N PHE A 340 0.01 7.71 -23.51
CA PHE A 340 -0.75 7.18 -22.39
C PHE A 340 -0.11 5.91 -21.83
N LYS A 341 -0.03 5.78 -20.51
CA LYS A 341 0.50 4.60 -19.83
C LYS A 341 -0.38 4.20 -18.64
N ILE A 342 -0.82 2.95 -18.62
CA ILE A 342 -1.43 2.34 -17.44
C ILE A 342 -0.34 2.10 -16.40
N ILE A 343 -0.55 2.57 -15.18
CA ILE A 343 0.39 2.45 -14.05
C ILE A 343 -0.01 1.30 -13.14
N SER A 344 -1.29 1.17 -12.85
CA SER A 344 -1.81 0.14 -11.96
C SER A 344 -3.19 -0.34 -12.39
N GLU A 345 -3.50 -1.58 -12.06
CA GLU A 345 -4.82 -2.19 -12.12
C GLU A 345 -5.07 -2.92 -10.81
N SER A 346 -6.20 -2.64 -10.14
CA SER A 346 -6.51 -3.19 -8.83
C SER A 346 -8.02 -3.37 -8.63
N SER A 347 -8.40 -4.16 -7.61
CA SER A 347 -9.79 -4.26 -7.15
C SER A 347 -10.09 -3.14 -6.15
N VAL A 348 -11.27 -2.55 -6.24
CA VAL A 348 -11.80 -1.57 -5.28
C VAL A 348 -12.80 -2.24 -4.35
N SER A 349 -13.70 -3.01 -4.93
CA SER A 349 -14.71 -3.81 -4.23
C SER A 349 -15.15 -4.95 -5.16
N SER A 350 -16.04 -5.81 -4.67
CA SER A 350 -16.60 -6.86 -5.51
C SER A 350 -17.21 -6.27 -6.79
N GLY A 351 -16.82 -6.81 -7.95
CA GLY A 351 -17.29 -6.37 -9.25
C GLY A 351 -16.83 -4.97 -9.69
N ILE A 352 -15.92 -4.30 -8.98
CA ILE A 352 -15.38 -2.99 -9.35
C ILE A 352 -13.85 -3.03 -9.43
N ARG A 353 -13.33 -2.71 -10.62
CA ARG A 353 -11.90 -2.61 -10.90
C ARG A 353 -11.49 -1.14 -11.04
N ARG A 354 -10.24 -0.86 -10.74
CA ARG A 354 -9.61 0.47 -10.84
C ARG A 354 -8.43 0.41 -11.77
N ILE A 355 -8.34 1.36 -12.70
CA ILE A 355 -7.12 1.65 -13.46
C ILE A 355 -6.64 3.04 -13.09
N GLU A 356 -5.34 3.15 -12.83
CA GLU A 356 -4.63 4.42 -12.76
C GLU A 356 -3.70 4.56 -13.96
N ALA A 357 -3.71 5.72 -14.58
CA ALA A 357 -2.91 5.99 -15.76
C ALA A 357 -2.40 7.43 -15.79
N ILE A 358 -1.36 7.66 -16.56
CA ILE A 358 -0.72 8.98 -16.74
C ILE A 358 -0.54 9.28 -18.22
N THR A 359 -0.51 10.57 -18.55
CA THR A 359 -0.28 11.09 -19.91
C THR A 359 0.75 12.23 -19.89
N SER A 360 1.04 12.78 -21.05
CA SER A 360 1.77 14.04 -21.24
C SER A 360 3.08 14.10 -20.47
N PHE A 361 3.40 15.25 -19.92
CA PHE A 361 4.66 15.54 -19.22
C PHE A 361 4.93 14.64 -18.00
N GLU A 362 3.89 14.21 -17.29
CA GLU A 362 4.08 13.30 -16.15
C GLU A 362 4.58 11.92 -16.61
N LEU A 363 4.12 11.44 -17.76
CA LEU A 363 4.65 10.22 -18.34
C LEU A 363 6.09 10.39 -18.85
N GLU A 364 6.36 11.48 -19.56
CA GLU A 364 7.70 11.79 -20.04
C GLU A 364 8.70 11.88 -18.88
N LYS A 365 8.36 12.61 -17.82
CA LYS A 365 9.14 12.70 -16.60
C LYS A 365 9.42 11.32 -15.97
N LYS A 366 8.41 10.47 -15.89
CA LYS A 366 8.56 9.10 -15.35
C LYS A 366 9.47 8.24 -16.22
N LEU A 367 9.32 8.32 -17.54
CA LEU A 367 10.18 7.59 -18.47
C LEU A 367 11.65 8.04 -18.37
N ASN A 368 11.89 9.34 -18.28
CA ASN A 368 13.23 9.90 -18.12
C ASN A 368 13.87 9.48 -16.79
N LEU A 369 13.11 9.48 -15.68
CA LEU A 369 13.60 8.99 -14.40
C LEU A 369 14.01 7.51 -14.47
N ASN A 370 13.12 6.65 -14.99
CA ASN A 370 13.42 5.22 -15.14
C ASN A 370 14.65 4.98 -16.06
N TYR A 371 14.76 5.74 -17.15
CA TYR A 371 15.91 5.65 -18.05
C TYR A 371 17.21 6.03 -17.35
N ASN A 372 17.20 7.12 -16.58
CA ASN A 372 18.38 7.56 -15.82
C ASN A 372 18.77 6.52 -14.75
N GLU A 373 17.81 5.98 -13.99
CA GLU A 373 18.05 4.93 -13.01
C GLU A 373 18.70 3.68 -13.66
N LEU A 374 18.17 3.24 -14.81
CA LEU A 374 18.75 2.13 -15.55
C LEU A 374 20.18 2.41 -16.01
N ASN A 375 20.45 3.62 -16.50
CA ASN A 375 21.79 4.04 -16.91
C ASN A 375 22.77 4.09 -15.72
N ASP A 376 22.31 4.57 -14.58
CA ASP A 376 23.15 4.61 -13.37
C ASP A 376 23.49 3.21 -12.85
N ILE A 377 22.53 2.26 -12.91
CA ILE A 377 22.79 0.85 -12.62
C ILE A 377 23.78 0.25 -13.62
N LYS A 378 23.64 0.54 -14.92
CA LYS A 378 24.61 0.11 -15.96
C LYS A 378 26.01 0.61 -15.67
N LYS A 379 26.15 1.89 -15.32
CA LYS A 379 27.44 2.50 -14.96
C LYS A 379 28.04 1.85 -13.72
N LEU A 380 27.21 1.62 -12.66
CA LEU A 380 27.66 0.99 -11.42
C LEU A 380 28.20 -0.43 -11.67
N LEU A 381 27.49 -1.20 -12.48
CA LEU A 381 27.86 -2.58 -12.82
C LEU A 381 28.85 -2.68 -13.99
N LYS A 382 29.16 -1.56 -14.63
CA LYS A 382 30.04 -1.49 -15.82
C LYS A 382 29.63 -2.47 -16.92
N THR A 383 28.33 -2.53 -17.23
CA THR A 383 27.75 -3.48 -18.20
C THR A 383 26.64 -2.86 -19.00
N GLU A 384 26.48 -3.33 -20.25
CA GLU A 384 25.28 -3.06 -21.05
C GLU A 384 24.18 -4.11 -20.82
N ASN A 385 24.55 -5.31 -20.41
CA ASN A 385 23.60 -6.40 -20.15
C ASN A 385 23.37 -6.60 -18.66
N LEU A 386 22.41 -5.86 -18.12
CA LEU A 386 22.06 -5.88 -16.70
C LEU A 386 21.59 -7.25 -16.22
N PHE A 387 20.76 -7.93 -17.04
CA PHE A 387 20.16 -9.21 -16.63
C PHE A 387 21.21 -10.29 -16.39
N ASP A 388 22.13 -10.47 -17.33
CA ASP A 388 23.17 -11.49 -17.23
C ASP A 388 24.19 -11.16 -16.14
N THR A 389 24.53 -9.88 -15.98
CA THR A 389 25.46 -9.44 -14.94
C THR A 389 24.88 -9.65 -13.55
N ILE A 390 23.63 -9.25 -13.31
CA ILE A 390 22.95 -9.46 -12.01
C ILE A 390 22.79 -10.95 -11.74
N SER A 391 22.40 -11.74 -12.75
CA SER A 391 22.26 -13.20 -12.62
C SER A 391 23.59 -13.87 -12.25
N SER A 392 24.71 -13.46 -12.87
CA SER A 392 26.05 -13.96 -12.54
C SER A 392 26.47 -13.57 -11.12
N LEU A 393 26.25 -12.32 -10.71
CA LEU A 393 26.55 -11.86 -9.34
C LEU A 393 25.76 -12.63 -8.29
N LEU A 394 24.50 -12.92 -8.53
CA LEU A 394 23.66 -13.72 -7.62
C LEU A 394 24.18 -15.17 -7.51
N LEU A 395 24.60 -15.78 -8.63
CA LEU A 395 25.19 -17.10 -8.65
C LEU A 395 26.54 -17.13 -7.93
N GLU A 396 27.38 -16.13 -8.14
CA GLU A 396 28.68 -16.00 -7.47
C GLU A 396 28.51 -15.81 -5.95
N ASN A 397 27.61 -14.92 -5.55
CA ASN A 397 27.27 -14.71 -4.13
C ASN A 397 26.84 -16.02 -3.46
N LYS A 398 25.98 -16.81 -4.14
CA LYS A 398 25.54 -18.12 -3.65
C LYS A 398 26.71 -19.12 -3.52
N LYS A 399 27.66 -19.10 -4.47
CA LYS A 399 28.89 -19.92 -4.39
C LYS A 399 29.77 -19.50 -3.22
N LEU A 400 30.02 -18.19 -3.07
CA LEU A 400 30.83 -17.65 -1.98
C LEU A 400 30.24 -17.98 -0.61
N SER A 401 28.92 -17.82 -0.44
CA SER A 401 28.23 -18.19 0.79
C SER A 401 28.38 -19.68 1.14
N LYS A 402 28.35 -20.59 0.14
CA LYS A 402 28.60 -22.01 0.35
C LYS A 402 30.06 -22.30 0.73
N VAL A 403 31.01 -21.60 0.12
CA VAL A 403 32.44 -21.75 0.45
C VAL A 403 32.71 -21.26 1.87
N GLN A 404 32.14 -20.09 2.23
CA GLN A 404 32.24 -19.53 3.58
C GLN A 404 31.68 -20.50 4.63
N SER A 405 30.48 -21.05 4.38
CA SER A 405 29.87 -22.04 5.29
C SER A 405 30.75 -23.26 5.48
N LYS A 406 31.32 -23.83 4.40
CA LYS A 406 32.25 -24.97 4.50
C LYS A 406 33.53 -24.61 5.26
N PHE A 407 34.05 -23.42 5.05
CA PHE A 407 35.23 -22.94 5.76
C PHE A 407 34.96 -22.86 7.26
N LEU A 408 33.86 -22.23 7.67
CA LEU A 408 33.44 -22.15 9.07
C LEU A 408 33.19 -23.53 9.69
N ASP A 409 32.55 -24.44 8.95
CA ASP A 409 32.36 -25.83 9.43
C ASP A 409 33.70 -26.55 9.64
N ASN A 410 34.70 -26.33 8.79
CA ASN A 410 36.04 -26.91 8.97
C ASN A 410 36.77 -26.29 10.17
N GLU A 411 36.73 -24.97 10.35
CA GLU A 411 37.29 -24.31 11.52
C GLU A 411 36.64 -24.80 12.82
N ASN A 412 35.32 -24.93 12.82
CA ASN A 412 34.57 -25.49 13.95
C ASN A 412 35.00 -26.94 14.27
N LYS A 413 35.23 -27.78 13.25
CA LYS A 413 35.75 -29.14 13.44
C LYS A 413 37.15 -29.14 14.04
N ILE A 414 38.04 -28.29 13.55
CA ILE A 414 39.41 -28.15 14.08
C ILE A 414 39.37 -27.71 15.54
N LEU A 415 38.55 -26.70 15.86
CA LEU A 415 38.39 -26.21 17.23
C LEU A 415 37.81 -27.30 18.13
N LYS A 416 36.75 -28.00 17.71
CA LYS A 416 36.19 -29.15 18.44
C LYS A 416 37.27 -30.20 18.77
N ASN A 417 38.05 -30.60 17.78
CA ASN A 417 39.10 -31.59 17.98
C ASN A 417 40.20 -31.09 18.96
N SER A 418 40.53 -29.82 18.92
CA SER A 418 41.47 -29.20 19.87
C SER A 418 40.93 -29.16 21.30
N LEU A 419 39.60 -28.91 21.45
CA LEU A 419 38.91 -28.93 22.75
C LEU A 419 38.82 -30.35 23.31
N LEU A 420 38.55 -31.35 22.48
CA LEU A 420 38.54 -32.78 22.88
C LEU A 420 39.90 -33.25 23.39
N LYS A 421 40.99 -32.78 22.80
CA LYS A 421 42.35 -33.07 23.30
C LYS A 421 42.64 -32.51 24.70
N LYS A 422 41.85 -31.52 25.16
CA LYS A 422 41.99 -30.94 26.51
C LYS A 422 41.07 -31.60 27.54
N LEU A 423 40.43 -32.71 27.18
CA LEU A 423 39.61 -33.50 28.07
C LEU A 423 40.46 -34.02 29.25
N LYS A 424 39.96 -33.78 30.46
CA LYS A 424 40.52 -34.31 31.71
C LYS A 424 39.47 -35.16 32.39
N GLN A 425 39.82 -36.38 32.72
CA GLN A 425 38.96 -37.26 33.50
C GLN A 425 39.27 -37.07 34.99
N LYS A 426 38.24 -36.82 35.80
CA LYS A 426 38.29 -36.74 37.25
C LYS A 426 37.21 -37.64 37.85
N GLY A 427 37.60 -38.76 38.39
CA GLY A 427 36.68 -39.78 38.86
C GLY A 427 35.75 -40.26 37.74
N LYS A 428 34.45 -40.07 37.94
CA LYS A 428 33.41 -40.44 36.96
C LYS A 428 33.07 -39.31 35.96
N PHE A 429 33.71 -38.14 36.07
CA PHE A 429 33.35 -36.93 35.30
C PHE A 429 34.42 -36.60 34.25
N ASN A 430 33.95 -36.10 33.12
CA ASN A 430 34.73 -35.62 32.01
C ASN A 430 34.68 -34.08 31.96
N LEU A 431 35.85 -33.45 32.09
CA LEU A 431 35.96 -32.00 32.26
C LEU A 431 36.72 -31.37 31.09
N ILE A 432 36.13 -30.39 30.44
CA ILE A 432 36.80 -29.53 29.46
C ILE A 432 36.64 -28.08 29.89
N ILE A 433 37.71 -27.43 30.29
CA ILE A 433 37.77 -26.00 30.60
C ILE A 433 38.82 -25.37 29.69
N SER A 434 38.41 -24.49 28.80
CA SER A 434 39.32 -23.92 27.83
C SER A 434 38.95 -22.52 27.41
N GLN A 435 39.97 -21.76 27.02
CA GLN A 435 39.79 -20.54 26.25
C GLN A 435 39.87 -20.86 24.76
N CYS A 436 39.03 -20.22 23.96
CA CYS A 436 39.01 -20.34 22.49
C CYS A 436 38.71 -19.01 21.84
N LYS A 437 38.99 -18.92 20.55
CA LYS A 437 38.55 -17.83 19.67
C LYS A 437 37.64 -18.42 18.62
N ILE A 438 36.52 -17.78 18.37
CA ILE A 438 35.48 -18.27 17.46
C ILE A 438 34.69 -17.09 16.90
N ASP A 439 34.10 -17.27 15.72
CA ASP A 439 33.48 -16.16 15.00
C ASP A 439 32.07 -15.78 15.49
N SER A 440 31.31 -16.75 16.03
CA SER A 440 29.94 -16.49 16.46
C SER A 440 29.53 -17.30 17.68
N MET A 441 28.52 -16.77 18.39
CA MET A 441 27.91 -17.48 19.51
C MET A 441 27.19 -18.76 19.08
N ASP A 442 26.61 -18.76 17.87
CA ASP A 442 25.93 -19.94 17.34
C ASP A 442 26.91 -21.07 17.02
N SER A 443 28.09 -20.75 16.48
CA SER A 443 29.17 -21.71 16.30
C SER A 443 29.66 -22.26 17.64
N LEU A 444 29.78 -21.39 18.65
CA LEU A 444 30.21 -21.81 19.99
C LEU A 444 29.20 -22.77 20.64
N LYS A 445 27.90 -22.45 20.53
CA LYS A 445 26.80 -23.32 20.97
C LYS A 445 26.82 -24.66 20.23
N LYS A 446 26.89 -24.62 18.88
CA LYS A 446 26.93 -25.82 18.04
C LYS A 446 28.06 -26.78 18.47
N ILE A 447 29.27 -26.25 18.63
CA ILE A 447 30.42 -27.05 19.10
C ILE A 447 30.17 -27.62 20.50
N SER A 448 29.62 -26.83 21.42
CA SER A 448 29.31 -27.26 22.78
C SER A 448 28.34 -28.45 22.80
N TYR A 449 27.26 -28.38 22.01
CA TYR A 449 26.31 -29.48 21.87
C TYR A 449 26.92 -30.69 21.15
N GLU A 450 27.75 -30.49 20.14
CA GLU A 450 28.44 -31.58 19.46
C GLU A 450 29.41 -32.30 20.38
N ILE A 451 30.10 -31.59 21.29
CA ILE A 451 30.98 -32.21 22.30
C ILE A 451 30.15 -33.00 23.31
N LYS A 452 29.01 -32.42 23.79
CA LYS A 452 28.09 -33.11 24.71
C LYS A 452 27.59 -34.46 24.14
N ASN A 453 27.26 -34.47 22.85
CA ASN A 453 26.74 -35.68 22.19
C ASN A 453 27.78 -36.81 22.03
N HIS A 454 29.08 -36.52 22.24
CA HIS A 454 30.16 -37.49 22.11
C HIS A 454 30.78 -37.92 23.45
N ILE A 455 30.48 -37.20 24.54
CA ILE A 455 31.10 -37.43 25.84
C ILE A 455 30.02 -37.46 26.91
N ASN A 456 29.90 -38.60 27.57
CA ASN A 456 29.00 -38.75 28.72
C ASN A 456 29.62 -38.12 29.98
N ASN A 457 28.79 -37.72 30.91
CA ASN A 457 29.19 -37.10 32.18
C ASN A 457 30.09 -35.86 32.00
N LEU A 458 29.75 -35.04 30.97
CA LEU A 458 30.53 -33.87 30.58
C LEU A 458 30.22 -32.65 31.46
N ILE A 459 31.32 -31.98 31.86
CA ILE A 459 31.31 -30.59 32.34
C ILE A 459 32.16 -29.78 31.37
N LEU A 460 31.53 -28.83 30.68
CA LEU A 460 32.19 -27.99 29.69
C LEU A 460 32.13 -26.52 30.11
N VAL A 461 33.27 -25.86 30.17
CA VAL A 461 33.38 -24.42 30.33
C VAL A 461 34.24 -23.86 29.20
N LEU A 462 33.63 -23.05 28.35
CA LEU A 462 34.34 -22.37 27.27
C LEU A 462 34.32 -20.87 27.51
N ALA A 463 35.51 -20.29 27.59
CA ALA A 463 35.74 -18.86 27.66
C ALA A 463 36.14 -18.39 26.26
N ALA A 464 35.22 -17.77 25.52
CA ALA A 464 35.38 -17.47 24.11
C ALA A 464 35.62 -15.98 23.84
N ASP A 465 36.54 -15.68 22.92
CA ASP A 465 36.65 -14.38 22.26
C ASP A 465 35.86 -14.45 20.96
N ILE A 466 34.79 -13.67 20.89
CA ILE A 466 33.96 -13.51 19.67
C ILE A 466 34.01 -12.04 19.23
N SER A 467 34.69 -11.78 18.13
CA SER A 467 34.83 -10.41 17.57
C SER A 467 35.30 -9.39 18.61
N ASN A 468 36.36 -9.73 19.39
CA ASN A 468 36.93 -8.92 20.49
C ASN A 468 35.96 -8.68 21.66
N ARG A 469 34.95 -9.55 21.85
CA ARG A 469 34.06 -9.55 23.00
C ARG A 469 34.11 -10.87 23.74
N PRO A 470 34.18 -10.84 25.10
CA PRO A 470 34.23 -12.07 25.87
C PRO A 470 32.85 -12.69 26.04
N PHE A 471 32.79 -13.98 25.82
CA PHE A 471 31.61 -14.82 26.07
C PHE A 471 32.03 -16.06 26.87
N ILE A 472 31.09 -16.56 27.65
CA ILE A 472 31.31 -17.79 28.44
C ILE A 472 30.13 -18.73 28.17
N ILE A 473 30.41 -20.00 27.99
CA ILE A 473 29.44 -21.09 28.05
C ILE A 473 29.80 -22.02 29.19
N VAL A 474 28.79 -22.36 29.97
CA VAL A 474 28.83 -23.46 30.94
C VAL A 474 27.79 -24.49 30.52
N MET A 475 28.22 -25.71 30.27
CA MET A 475 27.35 -26.83 29.94
C MET A 475 27.66 -28.00 30.86
N ILE A 476 26.64 -28.58 31.48
CA ILE A 476 26.73 -29.69 32.43
C ILE A 476 25.76 -30.76 31.96
N ASP A 477 26.25 -31.99 31.84
CA ASP A 477 25.40 -33.11 31.46
C ASP A 477 24.31 -33.36 32.51
N ASP A 478 23.13 -33.76 32.08
CA ASP A 478 21.95 -33.91 32.94
C ASP A 478 22.20 -34.97 34.06
N GLU A 479 22.99 -36.01 33.78
CA GLU A 479 23.37 -37.03 34.78
C GLU A 479 24.34 -36.46 35.83
N VAL A 480 25.28 -35.63 35.38
CA VAL A 480 26.19 -34.92 36.28
C VAL A 480 25.43 -33.97 37.19
N ASN A 481 24.47 -33.24 36.61
CA ASN A 481 23.63 -32.29 37.34
C ASN A 481 22.83 -33.00 38.47
N LYS A 482 22.30 -34.19 38.20
CA LYS A 482 21.58 -35.02 39.19
C LYS A 482 22.49 -35.54 40.31
N LEU A 483 23.72 -35.94 39.96
CA LEU A 483 24.67 -36.56 40.90
C LEU A 483 25.28 -35.55 41.89
N ILE A 484 25.66 -34.37 41.40
CA ILE A 484 26.40 -33.38 42.22
C ILE A 484 25.59 -32.09 42.48
N LYS A 485 24.33 -32.06 42.06
CA LYS A 485 23.37 -30.96 42.27
C LYS A 485 23.94 -29.57 41.96
N ILE A 486 24.63 -29.43 40.84
CA ILE A 486 25.22 -28.17 40.36
C ILE A 486 24.30 -27.53 39.31
N ASP A 487 24.12 -26.23 39.44
CA ASP A 487 23.37 -25.43 38.46
C ASP A 487 24.33 -24.58 37.60
N ALA A 488 24.30 -24.77 36.29
CA ALA A 488 25.12 -23.99 35.36
C ALA A 488 24.85 -22.47 35.46
N ARG A 489 23.66 -22.06 35.91
CA ARG A 489 23.30 -20.65 36.14
C ARG A 489 24.09 -20.04 37.29
N GLU A 490 24.32 -20.80 38.38
CA GLU A 490 25.08 -20.31 39.50
C GLU A 490 26.56 -20.16 39.15
N ILE A 491 27.09 -21.11 38.39
CA ILE A 491 28.47 -21.07 37.93
C ILE A 491 28.70 -19.94 36.95
N ILE A 492 27.80 -19.76 35.95
CA ILE A 492 27.95 -18.70 34.96
C ILE A 492 27.93 -17.32 35.60
N LEU A 493 27.09 -17.08 36.63
CA LEU A 493 27.00 -15.81 37.35
C LEU A 493 28.30 -15.47 38.12
N LYS A 494 28.99 -16.51 38.66
CA LYS A 494 30.31 -16.33 39.31
C LYS A 494 31.35 -15.97 38.26
N LEU A 495 31.42 -16.73 37.18
CA LEU A 495 32.43 -16.56 36.13
C LEU A 495 32.25 -15.28 35.34
N ALA A 496 31.02 -14.83 35.12
CA ALA A 496 30.68 -13.60 34.39
C ALA A 496 31.28 -12.33 35.03
N LYS A 497 31.52 -12.33 36.33
CA LYS A 497 32.16 -11.21 37.03
C LYS A 497 33.55 -10.88 36.47
N HIS A 498 34.33 -11.88 36.09
CA HIS A 498 35.68 -11.70 35.52
C HIS A 498 35.66 -10.94 34.17
N ILE A 499 34.59 -11.07 33.42
CA ILE A 499 34.45 -10.41 32.11
C ILE A 499 33.62 -9.12 32.19
N ASN A 500 33.31 -8.62 33.40
CA ASN A 500 32.40 -7.50 33.62
C ASN A 500 31.09 -7.69 32.86
N GLY A 501 30.50 -8.88 32.99
CA GLY A 501 29.35 -9.32 32.22
C GLY A 501 28.21 -9.84 33.07
N SER A 502 27.14 -10.19 32.40
CA SER A 502 25.96 -10.86 32.95
C SER A 502 25.59 -12.07 32.10
N GLY A 503 24.88 -13.00 32.69
CA GLY A 503 24.50 -14.21 32.01
C GLY A 503 23.31 -14.89 32.66
N GLY A 504 22.84 -15.96 32.02
CA GLY A 504 21.73 -16.78 32.49
C GLY A 504 21.56 -18.00 31.57
N GLY A 505 20.53 -18.77 31.86
CA GLY A 505 20.25 -19.98 31.07
C GLY A 505 19.38 -20.96 31.82
N GLN A 506 19.65 -22.24 31.56
CA GLN A 506 19.03 -23.39 32.23
C GLN A 506 20.03 -24.07 33.14
N SER A 507 19.57 -24.95 34.02
CA SER A 507 20.44 -25.66 34.99
C SER A 507 21.56 -26.48 34.34
N PHE A 508 21.38 -26.95 33.11
CA PHE A 508 22.34 -27.73 32.35
C PHE A 508 23.13 -26.91 31.31
N PHE A 509 22.67 -25.70 30.97
CA PHE A 509 23.29 -24.86 29.95
C PHE A 509 23.08 -23.36 30.24
N ALA A 510 24.15 -22.64 30.45
CA ALA A 510 24.11 -21.20 30.71
C ALA A 510 25.17 -20.46 29.91
N THR A 511 24.87 -19.21 29.54
CA THR A 511 25.77 -18.36 28.74
C THR A 511 25.90 -16.99 29.38
N ALA A 512 27.07 -16.36 29.26
CA ALA A 512 27.30 -14.99 29.66
C ALA A 512 28.06 -14.22 28.60
N GLY A 513 27.78 -12.93 28.50
CA GLY A 513 28.54 -11.98 27.69
C GLY A 513 29.06 -10.83 28.55
N GLY A 514 30.20 -10.25 28.19
CA GLY A 514 30.83 -9.20 28.97
C GLY A 514 31.59 -8.18 28.11
N LYS A 515 32.34 -7.30 28.81
CA LYS A 515 33.11 -6.21 28.17
C LYS A 515 34.61 -6.34 28.38
N ASN A 516 35.05 -7.13 29.35
CA ASN A 516 36.46 -7.29 29.70
C ASN A 516 37.07 -8.57 29.10
N LEU A 517 37.71 -8.44 27.95
CA LEU A 517 38.34 -9.56 27.22
C LEU A 517 39.49 -10.19 28.00
N SER A 518 40.30 -9.39 28.72
CA SER A 518 41.42 -9.89 29.50
C SER A 518 40.99 -10.81 30.65
N GLY A 519 39.73 -10.69 31.09
CA GLY A 519 39.14 -11.54 32.13
C GLY A 519 38.96 -13.01 31.74
N LEU A 520 39.00 -13.38 30.46
CA LEU A 520 38.80 -14.76 29.99
C LEU A 520 39.83 -15.73 30.60
N LYS A 521 41.08 -15.30 30.87
CA LYS A 521 42.10 -16.12 31.54
C LYS A 521 41.69 -16.41 32.99
N ASN A 522 41.07 -15.47 33.67
CA ASN A 522 40.61 -15.65 35.05
C ASN A 522 39.40 -16.56 35.11
N VAL A 523 38.51 -16.49 34.11
CA VAL A 523 37.37 -17.41 33.96
C VAL A 523 37.83 -18.87 33.95
N THR A 524 38.84 -19.22 33.14
CA THR A 524 39.31 -20.60 33.06
C THR A 524 40.04 -21.05 34.33
N LYS A 525 40.78 -20.14 35.01
CA LYS A 525 41.41 -20.43 36.29
C LYS A 525 40.37 -20.68 37.39
N ASP A 526 39.43 -19.79 37.54
CA ASP A 526 38.38 -19.88 38.55
C ASP A 526 37.45 -21.09 38.31
N ALA A 527 37.11 -21.36 37.06
CA ALA A 527 36.36 -22.57 36.70
C ALA A 527 37.09 -23.87 37.15
N ASN A 528 38.40 -23.96 36.95
CA ASN A 528 39.16 -25.11 37.46
C ASN A 528 39.07 -25.22 39.00
N ILE A 529 39.27 -24.12 39.73
CA ILE A 529 39.18 -24.10 41.20
C ILE A 529 37.79 -24.53 41.68
N ILE A 530 36.74 -24.02 41.04
CA ILE A 530 35.34 -24.34 41.38
C ILE A 530 35.10 -25.85 41.21
N PHE A 531 35.45 -26.40 40.05
CA PHE A 531 35.21 -27.82 39.80
C PHE A 531 36.16 -28.75 40.54
N ASP A 532 37.40 -28.33 40.87
CA ASP A 532 38.30 -29.05 41.75
C ASP A 532 37.75 -29.20 43.17
N LYS A 533 37.07 -28.18 43.70
CA LYS A 533 36.40 -28.22 45.01
C LYS A 533 35.12 -29.08 45.04
N ILE A 534 34.47 -29.25 43.91
CA ILE A 534 33.16 -29.91 43.83
C ILE A 534 33.31 -31.40 43.51
N ILE A 535 34.37 -31.75 42.76
CA ILE A 535 34.58 -33.09 42.23
C ILE A 535 35.74 -33.80 42.94
N GLY A 536 36.67 -33.04 43.55
CA GLY A 536 37.78 -33.54 44.32
C GLY A 536 37.34 -33.81 45.69
#